data_caa6e53746407b9ab84fb42f4c4e751f
#
_entry.id   caa6e53746407b9ab84fb42f4c4e751f
#
_cell.length_a   1.000
_cell.length_b   1.000
_cell.length_c   1.000
_cell.angle_alpha   90.00
_cell.angle_beta   90.00
_cell.angle_gamma   90.00
#
_symmetry.space_group_name_H-M   'P 1'
#
loop_
_entity.id
_entity.type
_entity.pdbx_description
1 polymer ?
#
loop_
_entity_poly.entity_id
_entity_poly.type
_entity_poly.pdbx_seq_one_letter_code
_entity_poly.pdbx_strand_id
1 'polypeptide(L)' 'MAQPINHKLYIEINPEIRFGKPVIKGTRISVADVLGWLAAGMSYQEIIDDFPQFSKDQILACLAYSTRKEH' A
#
# COMPACT_ATOMS: atom_id res chain seq x y z
N MET A 1 -22.70 -0.89 5.41
CA MET A 1 -21.40 -1.32 5.94
C MET A 1 -20.33 -1.14 4.87
N ALA A 2 -19.17 -0.67 5.30
CA ALA A 2 -18.07 -0.52 4.37
C ALA A 2 -17.51 -1.89 4.00
N GLN A 3 -17.20 -2.08 2.72
CA GLN A 3 -16.54 -3.28 2.23
C GLN A 3 -15.04 -3.12 2.46
N PRO A 4 -14.34 -4.18 2.87
CA PRO A 4 -12.88 -4.14 2.88
C PRO A 4 -12.37 -3.92 1.46
N ILE A 5 -11.33 -3.10 1.33
CA ILE A 5 -10.75 -2.90 0.02
C ILE A 5 -10.05 -4.19 -0.43
N ASN A 6 -10.17 -4.51 -1.70
CA ASN A 6 -9.49 -5.68 -2.26
C ASN A 6 -8.07 -5.27 -2.64
N HIS A 7 -7.12 -5.59 -1.76
CA HIS A 7 -5.72 -5.22 -1.98
C HIS A 7 -5.14 -5.79 -3.28
N LYS A 8 -5.69 -6.90 -3.78
CA LYS A 8 -5.19 -7.51 -5.02
C LYS A 8 -5.35 -6.61 -6.23
N LEU A 9 -6.24 -5.63 -6.16
CA LEU A 9 -6.41 -4.65 -7.23
C LEU A 9 -5.27 -3.65 -7.28
N TYR A 10 -4.56 -3.45 -6.17
CA TYR A 10 -3.59 -2.38 -6.02
C TYR A 10 -2.17 -2.83 -5.69
N ILE A 11 -2.02 -4.06 -5.21
CA ILE A 11 -0.72 -4.58 -4.73
C ILE A 11 -0.28 -5.72 -5.64
N GLU A 12 0.99 -5.71 -6.02
CA GLU A 12 1.55 -6.81 -6.80
C GLU A 12 2.85 -7.29 -6.17
N ILE A 13 3.19 -8.53 -6.45
CA ILE A 13 4.45 -9.13 -6.05
C ILE A 13 5.13 -9.60 -7.34
N ASN A 14 6.24 -8.95 -7.68
CA ASN A 14 6.99 -9.26 -8.90
C ASN A 14 8.46 -9.42 -8.49
N PRO A 15 9.05 -10.61 -8.74
CA PRO A 15 10.44 -10.85 -8.35
C PRO A 15 11.43 -9.85 -8.92
N GLU A 16 11.09 -9.20 -10.04
CA GLU A 16 11.96 -8.22 -10.68
C GLU A 16 11.81 -6.82 -10.09
N ILE A 17 10.83 -6.61 -9.20
CA ILE A 17 10.61 -5.32 -8.56
C ILE A 17 10.87 -5.49 -7.07
N ARG A 18 11.86 -4.79 -6.55
CA ARG A 18 12.20 -4.79 -5.12
C ARG A 18 12.36 -6.20 -4.56
N PHE A 19 12.91 -7.11 -5.37
CA PHE A 19 13.20 -8.49 -4.95
C PHE A 19 11.95 -9.27 -4.50
N GLY A 20 10.81 -8.97 -5.11
CA GLY A 20 9.58 -9.67 -4.78
C GLY A 20 8.85 -9.14 -3.58
N LYS A 21 9.24 -7.99 -3.04
CA LYS A 21 8.47 -7.35 -1.98
C LYS A 21 7.13 -6.87 -2.51
N PRO A 22 6.05 -6.95 -1.73
CA PRO A 22 4.77 -6.39 -2.16
C PRO A 22 4.90 -4.90 -2.40
N VAL A 23 4.49 -4.45 -3.58
CA VAL A 23 4.56 -3.04 -3.99
C VAL A 23 3.21 -2.59 -4.51
N ILE A 24 2.99 -1.27 -4.49
CA ILE A 24 1.82 -0.70 -5.16
C ILE A 24 2.03 -0.84 -6.66
N LYS A 25 1.04 -1.40 -7.36
CA LYS A 25 1.12 -1.63 -8.81
C LYS A 25 1.56 -0.39 -9.54
N GLY A 26 2.48 -0.57 -10.47
CA GLY A 26 2.99 0.52 -11.28
C GLY A 26 4.04 1.37 -10.59
N THR A 27 4.48 1.01 -9.39
CA THR A 27 5.49 1.76 -8.65
C THR A 27 6.54 0.81 -8.08
N ARG A 28 7.60 1.40 -7.52
CA ARG A 28 8.57 0.64 -6.73
C ARG A 28 8.39 0.88 -5.23
N ILE A 29 7.25 1.45 -4.84
CA ILE A 29 6.98 1.76 -3.43
C ILE A 29 6.32 0.56 -2.79
N SER A 30 6.97 0.02 -1.77
CA SER A 30 6.50 -1.19 -1.11
C SER A 30 5.41 -0.90 -0.09
N VAL A 31 4.64 -1.92 0.22
CA VAL A 31 3.67 -1.86 1.31
C VAL A 31 4.38 -1.46 2.61
N ALA A 32 5.56 -2.02 2.87
CA ALA A 32 6.32 -1.69 4.08
C ALA A 32 6.70 -0.21 4.13
N ASP A 33 7.03 0.40 2.98
CA ASP A 33 7.33 1.84 2.94
C ASP A 33 6.12 2.65 3.41
N VAL A 34 4.94 2.34 2.88
CA VAL A 34 3.70 3.06 3.24
C VAL A 34 3.37 2.86 4.71
N LEU A 35 3.46 1.62 5.19
CA LEU A 35 3.18 1.33 6.60
C LEU A 35 4.15 2.05 7.52
N GLY A 36 5.41 2.17 7.11
CA GLY A 36 6.42 2.92 7.87
C GLY A 36 6.07 4.39 7.99
N TRP A 37 5.59 5.00 6.90
CA TRP A 37 5.16 6.41 6.94
C TRP A 37 3.99 6.61 7.88
N LEU A 38 3.00 5.72 7.81
CA LEU A 38 1.85 5.79 8.72
C LEU A 38 2.29 5.60 10.17
N ALA A 39 3.20 4.66 10.42
CA ALA A 39 3.72 4.42 11.75
C ALA A 39 4.52 5.63 12.28
N ALA A 40 5.11 6.40 11.39
CA ALA A 40 5.83 7.63 11.76
C ALA A 40 4.89 8.81 12.02
N GLY A 41 3.58 8.62 11.83
CA GLY A 41 2.58 9.64 12.14
C GLY A 41 2.09 10.42 10.93
N MET A 42 2.48 10.05 9.71
CA MET A 42 1.96 10.73 8.53
C MET A 42 0.48 10.39 8.34
N SER A 43 -0.30 11.40 7.98
CA SER A 43 -1.70 11.19 7.60
C SER A 43 -1.78 10.74 6.14
N TYR A 44 -2.95 10.22 5.75
CA TYR A 44 -3.19 9.88 4.35
C TYR A 44 -2.94 11.08 3.44
N GLN A 45 -3.42 12.26 3.86
CA GLN A 45 -3.27 13.45 3.04
C GLN A 45 -1.81 13.85 2.88
N GLU A 46 -1.02 13.72 3.92
CA GLU A 46 0.41 14.04 3.85
C GLU A 46 1.13 13.12 2.87
N ILE A 47 0.78 11.83 2.88
CA ILE A 47 1.36 10.88 1.93
C ILE A 47 0.96 11.23 0.51
N ILE A 48 -0.32 11.57 0.29
CA ILE A 48 -0.82 11.94 -1.04
C ILE A 48 -0.17 13.25 -1.50
N ASP A 49 0.05 14.19 -0.59
CA ASP A 49 0.71 15.45 -0.93
C ASP A 49 2.15 15.23 -1.40
N ASP A 50 2.86 14.28 -0.77
CA ASP A 50 4.23 13.94 -1.15
C ASP A 50 4.28 13.09 -2.42
N PHE A 51 3.27 12.27 -2.64
CA PHE A 51 3.18 11.34 -3.77
C PHE A 51 1.84 11.50 -4.46
N PRO A 52 1.65 12.57 -5.26
CA PRO A 52 0.34 12.88 -5.84
C PRO A 52 -0.26 11.80 -6.72
N GLN A 53 0.56 10.85 -7.18
CA GLN A 53 0.05 9.73 -7.97
C GLN A 53 -0.75 8.73 -7.14
N PHE A 54 -0.68 8.81 -5.80
CA PHE A 54 -1.41 7.89 -4.95
C PHE A 54 -2.81 8.41 -4.66
N SER A 55 -3.72 7.47 -4.45
CA SER A 55 -5.05 7.74 -3.93
C SER A 55 -5.16 7.15 -2.54
N LYS A 56 -6.21 7.56 -1.82
CA LYS A 56 -6.49 6.99 -0.51
C LYS A 56 -6.70 5.47 -0.60
N ASP A 57 -7.32 5.01 -1.70
CA ASP A 57 -7.58 3.57 -1.88
C ASP A 57 -6.29 2.76 -1.95
N GLN A 58 -5.24 3.30 -2.57
CA GLN A 58 -3.95 2.62 -2.61
C GLN A 58 -3.34 2.49 -1.22
N ILE A 59 -3.47 3.52 -0.41
CA ILE A 59 -2.97 3.49 0.98
C ILE A 59 -3.79 2.49 1.80
N LEU A 60 -5.11 2.51 1.65
CA LEU A 60 -5.98 1.54 2.32
C LEU A 60 -5.66 0.11 1.88
N ALA A 61 -5.28 -0.08 0.63
CA ALA A 61 -4.88 -1.39 0.13
C ALA A 61 -3.63 -1.90 0.84
N CYS A 62 -2.68 -1.02 1.16
CA CYS A 62 -1.51 -1.40 1.92
C CYS A 62 -1.89 -1.87 3.32
N LEU A 63 -2.82 -1.16 3.97
CA LEU A 63 -3.32 -1.57 5.28
C LEU A 63 -4.05 -2.89 5.21
N ALA A 64 -4.91 -3.07 4.20
CA ALA A 64 -5.65 -4.32 4.01
C ALA A 64 -4.70 -5.48 3.77
N TYR A 65 -3.65 -5.26 2.99
CA TYR A 65 -2.65 -6.28 2.75
C TYR A 65 -1.95 -6.70 4.05
N SER A 66 -1.63 -5.73 4.90
CA SER A 66 -0.92 -5.99 6.15
C SER A 66 -1.76 -6.74 7.17
N THR A 67 -3.09 -6.63 7.06
CA THR A 67 -4.01 -7.26 8.02
C THR A 67 -4.63 -8.54 7.47
N ARG A 68 -4.25 -8.97 6.27
CA ARG A 68 -4.81 -10.19 5.69
C ARG A 68 -4.45 -11.38 6.56
N LYS A 69 -5.40 -12.29 6.66
CA LYS A 69 -5.17 -13.54 7.37
C LYS A 69 -4.83 -14.62 6.38
N GLU A 70 -3.79 -15.37 6.68
CA GLU A 70 -3.39 -16.53 5.90
C GLU A 70 -3.70 -17.79 6.71
N HIS A 71 -4.35 -18.71 6.08
CA HIS A 71 -4.74 -19.97 6.71
C HIS A 71 -4.24 -21.14 5.90
#